data_e174f91784b2fceabf27394565224c09
#
_entry.id   e174f91784b2fceabf27394565224c09
#
_cell.length_a   1.000
_cell.length_b   1.000
_cell.length_c   1.000
_cell.angle_alpha   90.00
_cell.angle_beta   90.00
_cell.angle_gamma   90.00
#
_symmetry.space_group_name_H-M   'P 1'
#
loop_
_entity.id
_entity.type
_entity.pdbx_description
1 polymer ?
#
loop_
_entity_poly.entity_id
_entity_poly.type
_entity_poly.pdbx_seq_one_letter_code
_entity_poly.pdbx_strand_id
1 'polypeptide(L)'
;GYIGIANEPTATGANLIAEDISEDFVGGHIDRIEIITTHFNNMMSYNVVNWEVLPVKVEKADSHELDAVMEFEPSPHSVLQQLVPMYITNSIFQALLEANASELASRMTAMSAASNNAEEMITTLTIDYNKARQAAITQELVEIVSGAQGVQG
;
A
#
# COMPACT_ATOMS: atom_id res chain seq x y z
N GLY A 1 -14.70 -13.10 -8.93
CA GLY A 1 -14.01 -11.87 -8.58
C GLY A 1 -14.70 -11.13 -7.42
N TYR A 2 -13.93 -10.62 -6.49
CA TYR A 2 -14.43 -9.93 -5.29
C TYR A 2 -14.23 -8.42 -5.44
N ILE A 3 -15.29 -7.63 -5.34
CA ILE A 3 -15.26 -6.18 -5.51
C ILE A 3 -15.32 -5.51 -4.13
N GLY A 4 -14.43 -4.53 -3.89
CA GLY A 4 -14.46 -3.68 -2.68
C GLY A 4 -13.71 -4.23 -1.46
N ILE A 5 -13.36 -5.51 -1.42
CA ILE A 5 -12.67 -6.13 -0.27
C ILE A 5 -11.27 -5.54 -0.03
N ALA A 6 -10.59 -5.12 -1.09
CA ALA A 6 -9.25 -4.55 -0.99
C ALA A 6 -9.24 -3.16 -0.33
N ASN A 7 -10.32 -2.37 -0.48
CA ASN A 7 -10.40 -1.02 0.07
C ASN A 7 -10.67 -1.01 1.58
N GLU A 8 -11.49 -1.97 2.03
CA GLU A 8 -11.81 -2.16 3.45
C GLU A 8 -11.62 -3.63 3.82
N PRO A 9 -10.38 -4.06 4.11
CA PRO A 9 -10.10 -5.44 4.46
C PRO A 9 -10.82 -5.83 5.75
N THR A 10 -11.65 -6.87 5.68
CA THR A 10 -12.34 -7.44 6.83
C THR A 10 -12.06 -8.92 6.95
N ALA A 11 -12.06 -9.44 8.17
CA ALA A 11 -11.91 -10.87 8.41
C ALA A 11 -13.03 -11.68 7.73
N THR A 12 -14.25 -11.14 7.69
CA THR A 12 -15.39 -11.78 7.00
C THR A 12 -15.14 -11.89 5.49
N GLY A 13 -14.61 -10.82 4.86
CA GLY A 13 -14.25 -10.85 3.44
C GLY A 13 -13.15 -11.85 3.14
N ALA A 14 -12.13 -11.93 4.00
CA ALA A 14 -11.07 -12.92 3.88
C ALA A 14 -11.59 -14.36 4.04
N ASN A 15 -12.53 -14.57 4.96
CA ASN A 15 -13.15 -15.89 5.16
C ASN A 15 -13.95 -16.36 3.94
N LEU A 16 -14.74 -15.48 3.32
CA LEU A 16 -15.46 -15.79 2.10
C LEU A 16 -14.54 -16.24 0.95
N ILE A 17 -13.42 -15.55 0.79
CA ILE A 17 -12.41 -15.93 -0.20
C ILE A 17 -11.78 -17.27 0.18
N ALA A 18 -11.45 -17.47 1.46
CA ALA A 18 -10.84 -18.70 1.95
C ALA A 18 -11.74 -19.93 1.74
N GLU A 19 -13.05 -19.79 1.98
CA GLU A 19 -14.04 -20.84 1.75
C GLU A 19 -14.09 -21.23 0.26
N ASP A 20 -14.26 -20.26 -0.63
CA ASP A 20 -14.35 -20.46 -2.08
C ASP A 20 -13.12 -21.23 -2.63
N ILE A 21 -11.92 -20.75 -2.31
CA ILE A 21 -10.69 -21.38 -2.83
C ILE A 21 -10.39 -22.73 -2.17
N SER A 22 -10.83 -22.92 -0.93
CA SER A 22 -10.67 -24.20 -0.22
C SER A 22 -11.60 -25.27 -0.80
N GLU A 23 -12.82 -24.93 -1.18
CA GLU A 23 -13.74 -25.82 -1.87
C GLU A 23 -13.16 -26.29 -3.21
N ASP A 24 -12.61 -25.37 -4.00
CA ASP A 24 -11.98 -25.70 -5.28
C ASP A 24 -10.73 -26.59 -5.11
N PHE A 25 -9.95 -26.37 -4.07
CA PHE A 25 -8.78 -27.18 -3.77
C PHE A 25 -9.16 -28.59 -3.33
N VAL A 26 -10.12 -28.72 -2.39
CA VAL A 26 -10.60 -30.01 -1.90
C VAL A 26 -11.34 -30.78 -3.00
N GLY A 27 -12.06 -30.05 -3.88
CA GLY A 27 -12.74 -30.62 -5.05
C GLY A 27 -11.78 -31.11 -6.14
N GLY A 28 -10.48 -30.84 -6.01
CA GLY A 28 -9.47 -31.25 -6.99
C GLY A 28 -9.52 -30.45 -8.30
N HIS A 29 -10.17 -29.28 -8.29
CA HIS A 29 -10.23 -28.38 -9.44
C HIS A 29 -8.91 -27.57 -9.58
N ILE A 30 -8.21 -27.34 -8.47
CA ILE A 30 -6.93 -26.65 -8.40
C ILE A 30 -5.95 -27.43 -7.50
N ASP A 31 -4.66 -27.40 -7.85
CA ASP A 31 -3.61 -28.13 -7.14
C ASP A 31 -2.77 -27.24 -6.23
N ARG A 32 -2.85 -25.90 -6.42
CA ARG A 32 -1.99 -24.94 -5.74
C ARG A 32 -2.67 -23.60 -5.59
N ILE A 33 -2.45 -22.97 -4.46
CA ILE A 33 -2.92 -21.60 -4.16
C ILE A 33 -1.73 -20.75 -3.77
N GLU A 34 -1.55 -19.66 -4.50
CA GLU A 34 -0.53 -18.64 -4.26
C GLU A 34 -1.17 -17.26 -4.11
N ILE A 35 -0.67 -16.48 -3.16
CA ILE A 35 -1.04 -15.08 -2.97
C ILE A 35 0.11 -14.20 -3.44
N ILE A 36 -0.13 -13.39 -4.46
CA ILE A 36 0.80 -12.34 -4.89
C ILE A 36 0.33 -11.03 -4.27
N THR A 37 1.13 -10.49 -3.37
CA THR A 37 0.80 -9.27 -2.62
C THR A 37 2.03 -8.39 -2.42
N THR A 38 1.82 -7.19 -1.88
CA THR A 38 2.90 -6.30 -1.47
C THR A 38 3.11 -6.41 0.03
N HIS A 39 4.30 -6.88 0.42
CA HIS A 39 4.73 -6.88 1.82
C HIS A 39 5.19 -5.49 2.24
N PHE A 40 4.57 -4.97 3.29
CA PHE A 40 4.85 -3.65 3.83
C PHE A 40 6.02 -3.70 4.81
N ASN A 41 7.16 -3.13 4.43
CA ASN A 41 8.32 -3.02 5.32
C ASN A 41 8.29 -1.72 6.14
N ASN A 42 8.06 -0.60 5.47
CA ASN A 42 7.92 0.73 6.06
C ASN A 42 7.31 1.70 5.04
N MET A 43 7.07 2.96 5.43
CA MET A 43 6.42 3.97 4.58
C MET A 43 7.16 4.29 3.27
N MET A 44 8.44 3.92 3.17
CA MET A 44 9.29 4.19 2.00
C MET A 44 9.67 2.92 1.22
N SER A 45 9.34 1.72 1.76
CA SER A 45 9.78 0.45 1.19
C SER A 45 8.72 -0.62 1.31
N TYR A 46 8.37 -1.20 0.20
CA TYR A 46 7.50 -2.37 0.08
C TYR A 46 8.04 -3.28 -1.02
N ASN A 47 7.81 -4.58 -0.89
CA ASN A 47 8.26 -5.59 -1.83
C ASN A 47 7.08 -6.41 -2.31
N VAL A 48 7.08 -6.77 -3.59
CA VAL A 48 6.13 -7.78 -4.10
C VAL A 48 6.62 -9.15 -3.65
N VAL A 49 5.74 -9.89 -3.00
CA VAL A 49 5.99 -11.24 -2.50
C VAL A 49 4.98 -12.22 -3.06
N ASN A 50 5.41 -13.45 -3.22
CA ASN A 50 4.56 -14.57 -3.60
C ASN A 50 4.55 -15.56 -2.42
N TRP A 51 3.37 -15.77 -1.84
CA TRP A 51 3.16 -16.71 -0.74
C TRP A 51 2.43 -17.94 -1.25
N GLU A 52 3.05 -19.10 -1.15
CA GLU A 52 2.38 -20.37 -1.37
C GLU A 52 1.57 -20.72 -0.12
N VAL A 53 0.24 -20.72 -0.25
CA VAL A 53 -0.71 -20.97 0.84
C VAL A 53 -1.07 -22.44 0.90
N LEU A 54 -1.33 -23.04 -0.25
CA LEU A 54 -1.59 -24.48 -0.38
C LEU A 54 -0.79 -25.07 -1.55
N PRO A 55 -0.27 -26.29 -1.40
CA PRO A 55 -0.26 -27.12 -0.20
C PRO A 55 0.59 -26.53 0.92
N VAL A 56 0.21 -26.76 2.17
CA VAL A 56 0.98 -26.31 3.33
C VAL A 56 2.30 -27.09 3.38
N LYS A 57 3.43 -26.38 3.23
CA LYS A 57 4.75 -26.98 3.37
C LYS A 57 5.07 -27.11 4.86
N VAL A 58 5.09 -28.34 5.33
CA VAL A 58 5.58 -28.62 6.68
C VAL A 58 7.09 -28.77 6.58
N GLU A 59 7.84 -27.79 7.09
CA GLU A 59 9.27 -27.99 7.32
C GLU A 59 9.46 -29.14 8.31
N LYS A 60 10.28 -30.11 7.94
CA LYS A 60 10.64 -31.17 8.90
C LYS A 60 11.46 -30.50 9.99
N ALA A 61 10.83 -30.26 11.13
CA ALA A 61 11.56 -29.91 12.33
C ALA A 61 12.57 -31.03 12.62
N ASP A 62 13.82 -30.67 12.84
CA ASP A 62 14.82 -31.61 13.25
C ASP A 62 14.29 -32.33 14.50
N SER A 63 14.18 -33.66 14.42
CA SER A 63 13.46 -34.52 15.34
C SER A 63 14.04 -34.55 16.75
N HIS A 64 15.04 -33.76 17.06
CA HIS A 64 15.71 -33.72 18.36
C HIS A 64 15.17 -32.67 19.35
N GLU A 65 14.34 -31.68 18.91
CA GLU A 65 13.83 -30.68 19.84
C GLU A 65 12.34 -30.79 20.18
N LEU A 66 11.60 -31.73 19.57
CA LEU A 66 10.16 -31.89 19.77
C LEU A 66 9.79 -33.10 20.63
N ASP A 67 10.70 -33.61 21.45
CA ASP A 67 10.41 -34.62 22.47
C ASP A 67 9.68 -34.06 23.72
N ALA A 68 9.20 -32.81 23.64
CA ALA A 68 8.18 -32.33 24.56
C ALA A 68 6.88 -33.06 24.22
N VAL A 69 6.34 -33.79 25.16
CA VAL A 69 5.06 -34.51 25.07
C VAL A 69 3.97 -33.50 24.76
N MET A 70 3.73 -33.29 23.46
CA MET A 70 2.64 -32.41 22.96
C MET A 70 1.39 -33.29 22.93
N GLU A 71 0.48 -33.09 23.88
CA GLU A 71 -0.82 -33.76 23.91
C GLU A 71 -1.81 -32.92 23.09
N PHE A 72 -2.46 -33.55 22.12
CA PHE A 72 -3.50 -32.91 21.30
C PHE A 72 -4.87 -33.44 21.78
N GLU A 73 -5.74 -32.53 22.17
CA GLU A 73 -7.14 -32.84 22.50
C GLU A 73 -8.09 -32.24 21.45
N PRO A 74 -9.02 -33.02 20.88
CA PRO A 74 -9.27 -34.44 21.07
C PRO A 74 -8.32 -35.37 20.30
N SER A 75 -7.71 -34.87 19.20
CA SER A 75 -6.74 -35.60 18.40
C SER A 75 -5.98 -34.63 17.46
N PRO A 76 -4.75 -34.98 17.00
CA PRO A 76 -4.01 -34.16 16.03
C PRO A 76 -4.81 -33.87 14.76
N HIS A 77 -5.58 -34.83 14.27
CA HIS A 77 -6.41 -34.69 13.06
C HIS A 77 -7.52 -33.67 13.26
N SER A 78 -8.24 -33.70 14.38
CA SER A 78 -9.30 -32.72 14.67
C SER A 78 -8.77 -31.31 14.85
N VAL A 79 -7.58 -31.17 15.45
CA VAL A 79 -6.91 -29.87 15.58
C VAL A 79 -6.52 -29.30 14.20
N LEU A 80 -5.93 -30.13 13.33
CA LEU A 80 -5.55 -29.71 11.98
C LEU A 80 -6.77 -29.33 11.11
N GLN A 81 -7.88 -30.05 11.24
CA GLN A 81 -9.12 -29.71 10.54
C GLN A 81 -9.64 -28.31 10.88
N GLN A 82 -9.37 -27.81 12.07
CA GLN A 82 -9.75 -26.46 12.48
C GLN A 82 -8.67 -25.43 12.16
N LEU A 83 -7.39 -25.79 12.31
CA LEU A 83 -6.29 -24.86 12.12
C LEU A 83 -6.05 -24.49 10.65
N VAL A 84 -6.20 -25.44 9.72
CA VAL A 84 -5.92 -25.19 8.29
C VAL A 84 -6.84 -24.12 7.70
N PRO A 85 -8.17 -24.15 7.88
CA PRO A 85 -9.04 -23.06 7.42
C PRO A 85 -8.71 -21.71 8.04
N MET A 86 -8.41 -21.71 9.35
CA MET A 86 -8.00 -20.47 10.04
C MET A 86 -6.67 -19.92 9.48
N TYR A 87 -5.71 -20.78 9.19
CA TYR A 87 -4.44 -20.39 8.59
C TYR A 87 -4.66 -19.72 7.21
N ILE A 88 -5.48 -20.34 6.35
CA ILE A 88 -5.80 -19.81 5.02
C ILE A 88 -6.47 -18.43 5.15
N THR A 89 -7.52 -18.32 5.99
CA THR A 89 -8.22 -17.06 6.24
C THR A 89 -7.28 -15.97 6.74
N ASN A 90 -6.42 -16.29 7.73
CA ASN A 90 -5.47 -15.35 8.27
C ASN A 90 -4.41 -14.92 7.25
N SER A 91 -3.93 -15.83 6.42
CA SER A 91 -2.96 -15.51 5.35
C SER A 91 -3.56 -14.55 4.32
N ILE A 92 -4.82 -14.78 3.91
CA ILE A 92 -5.52 -13.88 3.00
C ILE A 92 -5.76 -12.52 3.67
N PHE A 93 -6.22 -12.51 4.91
CA PHE A 93 -6.49 -11.28 5.64
C PHE A 93 -5.21 -10.45 5.83
N GLN A 94 -4.10 -11.10 6.20
CA GLN A 94 -2.80 -10.45 6.29
C GLN A 94 -2.38 -9.85 4.95
N ALA A 95 -2.51 -10.59 3.85
CA ALA A 95 -2.16 -10.10 2.52
C ALA A 95 -2.98 -8.85 2.12
N LEU A 96 -4.27 -8.85 2.42
CA LEU A 96 -5.14 -7.70 2.17
C LEU A 96 -4.74 -6.47 3.00
N LEU A 97 -4.42 -6.66 4.29
CA LEU A 97 -3.98 -5.58 5.17
C LEU A 97 -2.63 -4.99 4.72
N GLU A 98 -1.67 -5.84 4.36
CA GLU A 98 -0.35 -5.40 3.90
C GLU A 98 -0.43 -4.67 2.56
N ALA A 99 -1.25 -5.15 1.63
CA ALA A 99 -1.51 -4.47 0.36
C ALA A 99 -2.14 -3.08 0.56
N ASN A 100 -3.15 -2.99 1.42
CA ASN A 100 -3.80 -1.72 1.75
C ASN A 100 -2.83 -0.75 2.44
N ALA A 101 -2.05 -1.21 3.41
CA ALA A 101 -1.03 -0.41 4.08
C ALA A 101 0.02 0.13 3.10
N SER A 102 0.49 -0.72 2.17
CA SER A 102 1.46 -0.34 1.13
C SER A 102 0.89 0.71 0.18
N GLU A 103 -0.38 0.57 -0.22
CA GLU A 103 -1.06 1.54 -1.06
C GLU A 103 -1.21 2.90 -0.36
N LEU A 104 -1.67 2.90 0.89
CA LEU A 104 -1.84 4.13 1.67
C LEU A 104 -0.50 4.84 1.92
N ALA A 105 0.56 4.10 2.23
CA ALA A 105 1.91 4.65 2.39
C ALA A 105 2.43 5.28 1.09
N SER A 106 2.26 4.59 -0.03
CA SER A 106 2.64 5.09 -1.36
C SER A 106 1.89 6.37 -1.72
N ARG A 107 0.58 6.38 -1.48
CA ARG A 107 -0.28 7.56 -1.69
C ARG A 107 0.15 8.73 -0.83
N MET A 108 0.41 8.50 0.46
CA MET A 108 0.85 9.53 1.39
C MET A 108 2.20 10.13 0.95
N THR A 109 3.15 9.30 0.55
CA THR A 109 4.45 9.75 0.06
C THR A 109 4.32 10.59 -1.22
N ALA A 110 3.48 10.14 -2.17
CA ALA A 110 3.22 10.87 -3.40
C ALA A 110 2.53 12.22 -3.13
N MET A 111 1.56 12.27 -2.23
CA MET A 111 0.87 13.52 -1.87
C MET A 111 1.81 14.48 -1.13
N SER A 112 2.68 13.99 -0.26
CA SER A 112 3.70 14.82 0.40
C SER A 112 4.67 15.43 -0.62
N ALA A 113 5.16 14.64 -1.57
CA ALA A 113 6.01 15.14 -2.65
C ALA A 113 5.28 16.18 -3.52
N ALA A 114 4.01 15.94 -3.87
CA ALA A 114 3.20 16.87 -4.63
C ALA A 114 2.99 18.20 -3.86
N SER A 115 2.76 18.16 -2.55
CA SER A 115 2.63 19.34 -1.71
C SER A 115 3.91 20.16 -1.68
N ASN A 116 5.06 19.53 -1.49
CA ASN A 116 6.35 20.20 -1.50
C ASN A 116 6.65 20.87 -2.85
N ASN A 117 6.37 20.15 -3.96
CA ASN A 117 6.54 20.72 -5.31
C ASN A 117 5.62 21.92 -5.56
N ALA A 118 4.38 21.87 -5.06
CA ALA A 118 3.44 22.99 -5.16
C ALA A 118 3.94 24.21 -4.37
N GLU A 119 4.50 24.03 -3.20
CA GLU A 119 5.04 25.11 -2.37
C GLU A 119 6.27 25.77 -3.02
N GLU A 120 7.15 24.98 -3.63
CA GLU A 120 8.28 25.48 -4.41
C GLU A 120 7.79 26.30 -5.64
N MET A 121 6.78 25.80 -6.34
CA MET A 121 6.18 26.49 -7.47
C MET A 121 5.55 27.83 -7.05
N ILE A 122 4.82 27.87 -5.94
CA ILE A 122 4.24 29.11 -5.37
C ILE A 122 5.35 30.12 -5.06
N THR A 123 6.45 29.67 -4.47
CA THR A 123 7.60 30.52 -4.17
C THR A 123 8.20 31.12 -5.43
N THR A 124 8.42 30.29 -6.46
CA THR A 124 8.96 30.74 -7.75
C THR A 124 8.02 31.74 -8.44
N LEU A 125 6.73 31.43 -8.52
CA LEU A 125 5.73 32.33 -9.11
C LEU A 125 5.60 33.65 -8.35
N THR A 126 5.75 33.63 -7.02
CA THR A 126 5.74 34.85 -6.19
C THR A 126 6.93 35.76 -6.52
N ILE A 127 8.11 35.20 -6.72
CA ILE A 127 9.30 35.95 -7.16
C ILE A 127 9.09 36.52 -8.51
N ASP A 128 8.60 35.79 -9.49
CA ASP A 128 8.36 36.24 -10.85
C ASP A 128 7.26 37.31 -10.91
N TYR A 129 6.20 37.15 -10.15
CA TYR A 129 5.16 38.18 -9.98
C TYR A 129 5.76 39.51 -9.45
N ASN A 130 6.58 39.43 -8.39
CA ASN A 130 7.20 40.63 -7.81
C ASN A 130 8.18 41.31 -8.80
N LYS A 131 8.95 40.54 -9.58
CA LYS A 131 9.80 41.07 -10.64
C LYS A 131 8.99 41.78 -11.72
N ALA A 132 7.93 41.13 -12.20
CA ALA A 132 7.03 41.72 -13.23
C ALA A 132 6.37 43.01 -12.72
N ARG A 133 5.88 43.00 -11.47
CA ARG A 133 5.31 44.18 -10.81
C ARG A 133 6.31 45.33 -10.72
N GLN A 134 7.56 45.06 -10.28
CA GLN A 134 8.61 46.07 -10.21
C GLN A 134 8.97 46.62 -11.57
N ALA A 135 9.05 45.77 -12.61
CA ALA A 135 9.32 46.23 -13.98
C ALA A 135 8.20 47.11 -14.50
N ALA A 136 6.93 46.79 -14.28
CA ALA A 136 5.80 47.59 -14.64
C ALA A 136 5.82 48.98 -13.96
N ILE A 137 6.02 49.03 -12.65
CA ILE A 137 6.15 50.26 -11.87
C ILE A 137 7.30 51.12 -12.41
N THR A 138 8.45 50.50 -12.69
CA THR A 138 9.63 51.22 -13.20
C THR A 138 9.34 51.81 -14.60
N GLN A 139 8.66 51.06 -15.46
CA GLN A 139 8.24 51.53 -16.78
C GLN A 139 7.29 52.71 -16.69
N GLU A 140 6.26 52.67 -15.85
CA GLU A 140 5.34 53.77 -15.62
C GLU A 140 6.06 55.01 -15.10
N LEU A 141 7.00 54.88 -14.18
CA LEU A 141 7.80 55.99 -13.67
C LEU A 141 8.67 56.62 -14.77
N VAL A 142 9.31 55.79 -15.60
CA VAL A 142 10.11 56.29 -16.76
C VAL A 142 9.23 57.03 -17.76
N GLU A 143 8.04 56.54 -18.08
CA GLU A 143 7.08 57.16 -18.96
C GLU A 143 6.63 58.55 -18.41
N ILE A 144 6.33 58.62 -17.11
CA ILE A 144 5.95 59.89 -16.46
C ILE A 144 7.09 60.90 -16.50
N VAL A 145 8.32 60.49 -16.16
CA VAL A 145 9.50 61.37 -16.17
C VAL A 145 9.80 61.86 -17.59
N SER A 146 9.76 60.96 -18.58
CA SER A 146 10.01 61.29 -19.99
C SER A 146 8.93 62.23 -20.53
N GLY A 147 7.66 62.01 -20.16
CA GLY A 147 6.55 62.90 -20.52
C GLY A 147 6.70 64.30 -19.90
N ALA A 148 7.12 64.37 -18.63
CA ALA A 148 7.36 65.68 -17.97
C ALA A 148 8.53 66.45 -18.56
N GLN A 149 9.59 65.80 -19.01
CA GLN A 149 10.73 66.42 -19.69
C GLN A 149 10.35 66.93 -21.10
N GLY A 150 9.48 66.22 -21.81
CA GLY A 150 8.97 66.61 -23.11
C GLY A 150 8.06 67.86 -23.09
N VAL A 151 7.49 68.21 -21.95
CA VAL A 151 6.62 69.42 -21.78
C VAL A 151 7.43 70.65 -21.34
N GLN A 152 8.67 70.47 -20.84
CA GLN A 152 9.54 71.56 -20.37
C GLN A 152 10.51 72.12 -21.47
N GLY A 153 10.57 71.47 -22.62
CA GLY A 153 11.32 71.91 -23.82
C GLY A 153 10.42 72.47 -24.87
#